data_4516012e3e16d51d71d526f6a4c188e6
#
_entry.id   4516012e3e16d51d71d526f6a4c188e6
#
_cell.length_a   1.000
_cell.length_b   1.000
_cell.length_c   1.000
_cell.angle_alpha   90.00
_cell.angle_beta   90.00
_cell.angle_gamma   90.00
#
_symmetry.space_group_name_H-M   'P 1'
#
loop_
_entity.id
_entity.type
_entity.pdbx_description
1 polymer ?
#
loop_
_entity_poly.entity_id
_entity_poly.type
_entity_poly.pdbx_seq_one_letter_code
_entity_poly.pdbx_strand_id
1 'polypeptide(L)'
;MRAARLLAIGTVVALPVTLVAQSGGGSKLDDPTIVAIFDAANTWDIETGSLAAKNSESADVKAFGQMLAHDHDAVRQQGRDLAKKLGVTPTPPGPDFQMAKDHYAAVAKLKGSTGAAFDRAFLENEVAYHKAVIDAVTNTLLPAIQNAELKALVVKVAPAFQAHLIAAQNQLNKLPAA
;
A
#
# COMPACT_ATOMS: atom_id res chain seq x y z
N MET A 1 66.87 -37.13 31.14
CA MET A 1 66.41 -35.72 31.08
C MET A 1 65.00 -35.66 30.56
N ARG A 2 64.02 -35.45 31.44
CA ARG A 2 62.55 -35.41 31.07
C ARG A 2 62.12 -33.98 31.13
N ALA A 3 61.70 -33.41 29.96
CA ALA A 3 61.21 -32.07 29.86
C ALA A 3 59.73 -32.07 30.26
N ALA A 4 59.40 -31.28 31.30
CA ALA A 4 58.01 -31.05 31.72
C ALA A 4 57.38 -30.00 30.81
N ARG A 5 56.26 -30.34 30.19
CA ARG A 5 55.40 -29.38 29.46
C ARG A 5 54.39 -28.79 30.45
N LEU A 6 54.45 -27.48 30.64
CA LEU A 6 53.44 -26.71 31.32
C LEU A 6 52.24 -26.50 30.38
N LEU A 7 51.06 -26.99 30.78
CA LEU A 7 49.77 -26.65 30.16
C LEU A 7 49.32 -25.30 30.75
N ALA A 8 49.23 -24.29 29.92
CA ALA A 8 48.54 -23.04 30.26
C ALA A 8 47.03 -23.22 30.05
N ILE A 9 46.28 -23.18 31.15
CA ILE A 9 44.80 -23.18 31.11
C ILE A 9 44.38 -21.74 30.88
N GLY A 10 43.97 -21.42 29.63
CA GLY A 10 43.37 -20.17 29.28
C GLY A 10 41.93 -20.10 29.77
N THR A 11 41.65 -19.23 30.73
CA THR A 11 40.29 -18.94 31.22
C THR A 11 39.56 -18.12 30.16
N VAL A 12 38.60 -18.74 29.48
CA VAL A 12 37.66 -18.03 28.57
C VAL A 12 36.65 -17.27 29.42
N VAL A 13 36.82 -15.95 29.52
CA VAL A 13 35.81 -15.07 30.11
C VAL A 13 34.70 -14.91 29.08
N ALA A 14 33.57 -15.59 29.27
CA ALA A 14 32.34 -15.37 28.49
C ALA A 14 31.73 -14.03 28.91
N LEU A 15 31.86 -13.00 28.07
CA LEU A 15 31.09 -11.77 28.21
C LEU A 15 29.63 -12.05 27.87
N PRO A 16 28.65 -11.59 28.68
CA PRO A 16 27.27 -11.72 28.33
C PRO A 16 26.98 -10.81 27.11
N VAL A 17 26.64 -11.42 25.99
CA VAL A 17 26.05 -10.69 24.85
C VAL A 17 24.67 -10.24 25.30
N THR A 18 24.57 -9.01 25.78
CA THR A 18 23.27 -8.35 25.93
C THR A 18 22.70 -8.16 24.53
N LEU A 19 21.76 -9.02 24.18
CA LEU A 19 20.92 -8.85 22.99
C LEU A 19 20.09 -7.58 23.23
N VAL A 20 20.62 -6.44 22.80
CA VAL A 20 19.82 -5.22 22.65
C VAL A 20 18.84 -5.51 21.55
N ALA A 21 17.59 -5.81 21.94
CA ALA A 21 16.49 -5.83 21.01
C ALA A 21 16.43 -4.44 20.36
N GLN A 22 17.01 -4.34 19.16
CA GLN A 22 16.74 -3.20 18.28
C GLN A 22 15.25 -3.27 18.00
N SER A 23 14.47 -2.46 18.74
CA SER A 23 13.15 -2.05 18.33
C SER A 23 13.33 -1.27 17.02
N GLY A 24 13.33 -2.01 15.90
CA GLY A 24 13.18 -1.42 14.58
C GLY A 24 11.90 -0.58 14.67
N GLY A 25 12.02 0.72 14.45
CA GLY A 25 10.92 1.68 14.51
C GLY A 25 9.95 1.48 13.36
N GLY A 26 9.29 0.33 13.31
CA GLY A 26 8.07 0.15 12.55
C GLY A 26 7.02 1.04 13.20
N SER A 27 6.44 1.97 12.43
CA SER A 27 5.31 2.76 12.92
C SER A 27 4.24 1.80 13.43
N LYS A 28 3.77 2.04 14.66
CA LYS A 28 2.71 1.24 15.25
C LYS A 28 1.49 1.30 14.34
N LEU A 29 0.93 0.14 13.98
CA LEU A 29 -0.29 0.07 13.20
C LEU A 29 -1.50 0.32 14.12
N ASP A 30 -1.77 1.60 14.39
CA ASP A 30 -2.91 2.08 15.16
C ASP A 30 -3.89 2.88 14.28
N ASP A 31 -5.05 3.27 14.83
CA ASP A 31 -6.08 3.97 14.08
C ASP A 31 -5.57 5.24 13.38
N PRO A 32 -4.76 6.12 14.00
CA PRO A 32 -4.16 7.26 13.31
C PRO A 32 -3.30 6.88 12.10
N THR A 33 -2.51 5.82 12.21
CA THR A 33 -1.69 5.31 11.11
C THR A 33 -2.57 4.68 10.02
N ILE A 34 -3.60 3.92 10.41
CA ILE A 34 -4.54 3.31 9.46
C ILE A 34 -5.32 4.38 8.68
N VAL A 35 -5.77 5.45 9.35
CA VAL A 35 -6.41 6.59 8.68
C VAL A 35 -5.48 7.25 7.67
N ALA A 36 -4.20 7.42 8.00
CA ALA A 36 -3.22 7.97 7.06
C ALA A 36 -2.98 7.06 5.86
N ILE A 37 -2.88 5.74 6.08
CA ILE A 37 -2.76 4.74 5.00
C ILE A 37 -4.00 4.77 4.12
N PHE A 38 -5.19 4.82 4.70
CA PHE A 38 -6.46 4.90 3.97
C PHE A 38 -6.53 6.14 3.08
N ASP A 39 -6.15 7.32 3.60
CA ASP A 39 -6.12 8.58 2.83
C ASP A 39 -5.09 8.50 1.69
N ALA A 40 -3.89 8.00 1.98
CA ALA A 40 -2.82 7.85 1.00
C ALA A 40 -3.22 6.89 -0.13
N ALA A 41 -3.74 5.71 0.20
CA ALA A 41 -4.15 4.72 -0.78
C ALA A 41 -5.21 5.27 -1.75
N ASN A 42 -6.24 5.94 -1.23
CA ASN A 42 -7.23 6.58 -2.10
C ASN A 42 -6.63 7.71 -2.93
N THR A 43 -5.68 8.49 -2.39
CA THR A 43 -5.00 9.57 -3.13
C THR A 43 -4.17 9.02 -4.29
N TRP A 44 -3.50 7.90 -4.11
CA TRP A 44 -2.69 7.23 -5.15
C TRP A 44 -3.55 6.72 -6.30
N ASP A 45 -4.71 6.15 -6.00
CA ASP A 45 -5.66 5.68 -7.01
C ASP A 45 -6.30 6.84 -7.80
N ILE A 46 -6.59 7.95 -7.12
CA ILE A 46 -7.02 9.19 -7.78
C ILE A 46 -5.93 9.69 -8.75
N GLU A 47 -4.65 9.63 -8.38
CA GLU A 47 -3.56 10.07 -9.26
C GLU A 47 -3.45 9.17 -10.50
N THR A 48 -3.41 7.84 -10.34
CA THR A 48 -3.30 6.91 -11.48
C THR A 48 -4.54 6.95 -12.37
N GLY A 49 -5.74 6.99 -11.78
CA GLY A 49 -7.00 7.15 -12.51
C GLY A 49 -7.06 8.47 -13.30
N SER A 50 -6.60 9.58 -12.70
CA SER A 50 -6.52 10.88 -13.37
C SER A 50 -5.51 10.87 -14.53
N LEU A 51 -4.38 10.18 -14.39
CA LEU A 51 -3.43 9.98 -15.49
C LEU A 51 -4.07 9.21 -16.65
N ALA A 52 -4.83 8.14 -16.36
CA ALA A 52 -5.54 7.38 -17.37
C ALA A 52 -6.64 8.21 -18.05
N ALA A 53 -7.44 8.94 -17.28
CA ALA A 53 -8.44 9.84 -17.81
C ALA A 53 -7.88 10.90 -18.77
N LYS A 54 -6.67 11.36 -18.53
CA LYS A 54 -5.99 12.38 -19.33
C LYS A 54 -5.24 11.80 -20.53
N ASN A 55 -4.50 10.73 -20.35
CA ASN A 55 -3.47 10.27 -21.28
C ASN A 55 -3.84 9.05 -22.11
N SER A 56 -4.84 8.24 -21.67
CA SER A 56 -5.29 7.09 -22.46
C SER A 56 -5.89 7.53 -23.81
N GLU A 57 -5.61 6.75 -24.85
CA GLU A 57 -6.27 6.89 -26.16
C GLU A 57 -7.52 6.00 -26.27
N SER A 58 -7.63 4.96 -25.43
CA SER A 58 -8.81 4.10 -25.34
C SER A 58 -9.94 4.80 -24.57
N ALA A 59 -11.11 4.91 -25.19
CA ALA A 59 -12.31 5.47 -24.54
C ALA A 59 -12.69 4.68 -23.27
N ASP A 60 -12.60 3.34 -23.31
CA ASP A 60 -12.90 2.47 -22.18
C ASP A 60 -11.95 2.66 -21.02
N VAL A 61 -10.63 2.73 -21.29
CA VAL A 61 -9.61 2.95 -20.26
C VAL A 61 -9.71 4.36 -19.68
N LYS A 62 -9.98 5.35 -20.53
CA LYS A 62 -10.23 6.73 -20.08
C LYS A 62 -11.45 6.81 -19.13
N ALA A 63 -12.56 6.19 -19.50
CA ALA A 63 -13.77 6.14 -18.68
C ALA A 63 -13.52 5.41 -17.36
N PHE A 64 -12.77 4.31 -17.38
CA PHE A 64 -12.39 3.58 -16.18
C PHE A 64 -11.51 4.44 -15.24
N GLY A 65 -10.52 5.16 -15.78
CA GLY A 65 -9.71 6.08 -15.00
C GLY A 65 -10.53 7.22 -14.36
N GLN A 66 -11.51 7.77 -15.08
CA GLN A 66 -12.44 8.77 -14.54
C GLN A 66 -13.29 8.21 -13.40
N MET A 67 -13.79 6.99 -13.56
CA MET A 67 -14.59 6.30 -12.53
C MET A 67 -13.74 6.07 -11.27
N LEU A 68 -12.52 5.53 -11.40
CA LEU A 68 -11.62 5.32 -10.25
C LEU A 68 -11.34 6.63 -9.52
N ALA A 69 -10.96 7.69 -10.23
CA ALA A 69 -10.68 8.98 -9.62
C ALA A 69 -11.88 9.53 -8.85
N HIS A 70 -13.09 9.38 -9.39
CA HIS A 70 -14.33 9.82 -8.74
C HIS A 70 -14.66 8.99 -7.50
N ASP A 71 -14.64 7.67 -7.60
CA ASP A 71 -15.02 6.76 -6.51
C ASP A 71 -14.05 6.86 -5.35
N HIS A 72 -12.74 6.89 -5.64
CA HIS A 72 -11.72 7.03 -4.60
C HIS A 72 -11.69 8.42 -3.95
N ASP A 73 -12.05 9.50 -4.67
CA ASP A 73 -12.23 10.81 -4.05
C ASP A 73 -13.39 10.80 -3.04
N ALA A 74 -14.52 10.21 -3.40
CA ALA A 74 -15.67 10.07 -2.52
C ALA A 74 -15.36 9.21 -1.27
N VAL A 75 -14.62 8.11 -1.45
CA VAL A 75 -14.18 7.24 -0.34
C VAL A 75 -13.17 7.96 0.56
N ARG A 76 -12.19 8.65 -0.02
CA ARG A 76 -11.22 9.46 0.71
C ARG A 76 -11.89 10.52 1.56
N GLN A 77 -12.88 11.22 0.99
CA GLN A 77 -13.62 12.25 1.73
C GLN A 77 -14.37 11.67 2.93
N GLN A 78 -15.01 10.49 2.78
CA GLN A 78 -15.64 9.80 3.92
C GLN A 78 -14.62 9.50 5.03
N GLY A 79 -13.42 9.07 4.69
CA GLY A 79 -12.32 8.83 5.65
C GLY A 79 -11.90 10.09 6.39
N ARG A 80 -11.73 11.20 5.67
CA ARG A 80 -11.36 12.51 6.23
C ARG A 80 -12.43 13.07 7.17
N ASP A 81 -13.69 12.96 6.78
CA ASP A 81 -14.83 13.41 7.57
C ASP A 81 -14.94 12.59 8.87
N LEU A 82 -14.72 11.27 8.78
CA LEU A 82 -14.70 10.40 9.94
C LEU A 82 -13.53 10.74 10.87
N ALA A 83 -12.31 10.91 10.34
CA ALA A 83 -11.16 11.29 11.14
C ALA A 83 -11.39 12.61 11.88
N LYS A 84 -11.98 13.61 11.22
CA LYS A 84 -12.37 14.89 11.82
C LYS A 84 -13.42 14.69 12.92
N LYS A 85 -14.47 13.89 12.68
CA LYS A 85 -15.52 13.57 13.65
C LYS A 85 -14.94 12.93 14.91
N LEU A 86 -13.99 12.01 14.75
CA LEU A 86 -13.37 11.27 15.85
C LEU A 86 -12.23 12.04 16.54
N GLY A 87 -11.85 13.21 16.03
CA GLY A 87 -10.68 13.97 16.52
C GLY A 87 -9.35 13.25 16.32
N VAL A 88 -9.28 12.35 15.32
CA VAL A 88 -8.06 11.58 15.00
C VAL A 88 -7.19 12.40 14.06
N THR A 89 -5.94 12.64 14.45
CA THR A 89 -4.91 13.24 13.58
C THR A 89 -4.17 12.11 12.86
N PRO A 90 -4.23 12.04 11.52
CA PRO A 90 -3.53 11.01 10.77
C PRO A 90 -2.02 11.05 11.01
N THR A 91 -1.42 9.88 11.22
CA THR A 91 0.02 9.71 11.40
C THR A 91 0.57 8.94 10.19
N PRO A 92 1.28 9.58 9.24
CA PRO A 92 1.81 8.90 8.07
C PRO A 92 2.70 7.70 8.45
N PRO A 93 2.63 6.60 7.68
CA PRO A 93 3.57 5.50 7.84
C PRO A 93 5.01 5.97 7.59
N GLY A 94 5.98 5.19 8.08
CA GLY A 94 7.40 5.52 7.93
C GLY A 94 7.85 5.58 6.46
N PRO A 95 9.05 6.13 6.20
CA PRO A 95 9.56 6.36 4.84
C PRO A 95 9.77 5.07 4.03
N ASP A 96 9.83 3.93 4.71
CA ASP A 96 9.99 2.62 4.08
C ASP A 96 8.68 1.92 3.72
N PHE A 97 7.56 2.64 3.77
CA PHE A 97 6.26 2.07 3.44
C PHE A 97 6.22 1.61 1.98
N GLN A 98 6.15 0.29 1.77
CA GLN A 98 6.35 -0.33 0.46
C GLN A 98 5.32 0.13 -0.57
N MET A 99 4.04 0.25 -0.21
CA MET A 99 3.00 0.70 -1.14
C MET A 99 3.27 2.11 -1.70
N ALA A 100 3.90 3.00 -0.92
CA ALA A 100 4.30 4.32 -1.43
C ALA A 100 5.40 4.21 -2.49
N LYS A 101 6.39 3.35 -2.26
CA LYS A 101 7.46 3.11 -3.25
C LYS A 101 6.91 2.52 -4.54
N ASP A 102 6.00 1.55 -4.43
CA ASP A 102 5.35 0.91 -5.57
C ASP A 102 4.51 1.91 -6.36
N HIS A 103 3.76 2.78 -5.66
CA HIS A 103 3.00 3.85 -6.30
C HIS A 103 3.90 4.82 -7.10
N TYR A 104 4.98 5.31 -6.51
CA TYR A 104 5.90 6.22 -7.23
C TYR A 104 6.54 5.55 -8.44
N ALA A 105 6.89 4.28 -8.35
CA ALA A 105 7.40 3.51 -9.48
C ALA A 105 6.34 3.35 -10.59
N ALA A 106 5.09 3.06 -10.22
CA ALA A 106 3.97 2.97 -11.16
C ALA A 106 3.72 4.30 -11.87
N VAL A 107 3.64 5.40 -11.13
CA VAL A 107 3.47 6.76 -11.71
C VAL A 107 4.61 7.13 -12.66
N ALA A 108 5.87 6.79 -12.32
CA ALA A 108 7.00 7.01 -13.20
C ALA A 108 6.88 6.21 -14.49
N LYS A 109 6.47 4.93 -14.42
CA LYS A 109 6.21 4.07 -15.59
C LYS A 109 5.09 4.64 -16.46
N LEU A 110 3.99 5.09 -15.86
CA LEU A 110 2.86 5.67 -16.58
C LEU A 110 3.25 6.96 -17.30
N LYS A 111 3.99 7.85 -16.64
CA LYS A 111 4.47 9.11 -17.24
C LYS A 111 5.47 8.89 -18.40
N GLY A 112 6.16 7.76 -18.40
CA GLY A 112 7.09 7.34 -19.46
C GLY A 112 6.46 6.53 -20.59
N SER A 113 5.13 6.27 -20.56
CA SER A 113 4.42 5.42 -21.51
C SER A 113 3.38 6.23 -22.29
N THR A 114 3.02 5.77 -23.50
CA THR A 114 1.99 6.37 -24.36
C THR A 114 1.19 5.30 -25.10
N GLY A 115 0.00 5.64 -25.60
CA GLY A 115 -0.84 4.77 -26.43
C GLY A 115 -1.16 3.43 -25.75
N ALA A 116 -1.15 2.35 -26.49
CA ALA A 116 -1.46 1.00 -25.97
C ALA A 116 -0.52 0.54 -24.86
N ALA A 117 0.75 0.98 -24.86
CA ALA A 117 1.68 0.66 -23.78
C ALA A 117 1.30 1.36 -22.46
N PHE A 118 0.79 2.59 -22.53
CA PHE A 118 0.23 3.29 -21.38
C PHE A 118 -0.99 2.55 -20.84
N ASP A 119 -1.96 2.21 -21.70
CA ASP A 119 -3.20 1.55 -21.29
C ASP A 119 -2.92 0.21 -20.60
N ARG A 120 -2.00 -0.58 -21.16
CA ARG A 120 -1.56 -1.83 -20.53
C ARG A 120 -0.89 -1.60 -19.18
N ALA A 121 0.07 -0.68 -19.12
CA ALA A 121 0.78 -0.38 -17.87
C ALA A 121 -0.16 0.10 -16.77
N PHE A 122 -1.17 0.92 -17.11
CA PHE A 122 -2.20 1.38 -16.19
C PHE A 122 -3.05 0.21 -15.67
N LEU A 123 -3.61 -0.61 -16.57
CA LEU A 123 -4.48 -1.72 -16.15
C LEU A 123 -3.73 -2.80 -15.37
N GLU A 124 -2.46 -3.09 -15.73
CA GLU A 124 -1.59 -3.98 -14.94
C GLU A 124 -1.36 -3.42 -13.53
N ASN A 125 -1.11 -2.10 -13.42
CA ASN A 125 -0.98 -1.43 -12.13
C ASN A 125 -2.26 -1.56 -11.31
N GLU A 126 -3.42 -1.26 -11.89
CA GLU A 126 -4.69 -1.32 -11.16
C GLU A 126 -5.01 -2.73 -10.66
N VAL A 127 -4.72 -3.76 -11.44
CA VAL A 127 -4.86 -5.16 -11.01
C VAL A 127 -3.93 -5.48 -9.84
N ALA A 128 -2.66 -5.09 -9.92
CA ALA A 128 -1.68 -5.36 -8.86
C ALA A 128 -2.01 -4.56 -7.59
N TYR A 129 -2.33 -3.29 -7.75
CA TYR A 129 -2.65 -2.37 -6.66
C TYR A 129 -3.88 -2.80 -5.88
N HIS A 130 -5.01 -3.04 -6.56
CA HIS A 130 -6.25 -3.46 -5.89
C HIS A 130 -6.11 -4.83 -5.19
N LYS A 131 -5.34 -5.78 -5.75
CA LYS A 131 -5.00 -7.03 -5.05
C LYS A 131 -4.26 -6.76 -3.75
N ALA A 132 -3.24 -5.90 -3.79
CA ALA A 132 -2.45 -5.55 -2.62
C ALA A 132 -3.28 -4.82 -1.56
N VAL A 133 -4.15 -3.88 -1.98
CA VAL A 133 -5.07 -3.16 -1.08
C VAL A 133 -6.06 -4.11 -0.41
N ILE A 134 -6.69 -5.01 -1.17
CA ILE A 134 -7.65 -5.98 -0.64
C ILE A 134 -6.98 -6.91 0.38
N ASP A 135 -5.78 -7.40 0.06
CA ASP A 135 -4.99 -8.23 0.99
C ASP A 135 -4.64 -7.46 2.27
N ALA A 136 -4.10 -6.25 2.14
CA ALA A 136 -3.76 -5.39 3.28
C ALA A 136 -4.99 -5.07 4.14
N VAL A 137 -6.12 -4.71 3.52
CA VAL A 137 -7.38 -4.44 4.25
C VAL A 137 -7.83 -5.66 5.02
N THR A 138 -7.84 -6.83 4.39
CA THR A 138 -8.39 -8.05 4.98
C THR A 138 -7.48 -8.62 6.09
N ASN A 139 -6.19 -8.71 5.81
CA ASN A 139 -5.25 -9.48 6.63
C ASN A 139 -4.47 -8.62 7.63
N THR A 140 -4.43 -7.30 7.42
CA THR A 140 -3.57 -6.40 8.21
C THR A 140 -4.37 -5.27 8.88
N LEU A 141 -5.13 -4.48 8.09
CA LEU A 141 -5.75 -3.26 8.62
C LEU A 141 -7.01 -3.57 9.46
N LEU A 142 -7.98 -4.33 8.92
CA LEU A 142 -9.21 -4.66 9.64
C LEU A 142 -8.98 -5.34 11.00
N PRO A 143 -8.03 -6.28 11.15
CA PRO A 143 -7.71 -6.84 12.46
C PRO A 143 -7.10 -5.84 13.44
N ALA A 144 -6.38 -4.81 12.95
CA ALA A 144 -5.69 -3.83 13.77
C ALA A 144 -6.58 -2.65 14.20
N ILE A 145 -7.66 -2.35 13.46
CA ILE A 145 -8.56 -1.24 13.77
C ILE A 145 -9.24 -1.44 15.13
N GLN A 146 -9.09 -0.44 16.01
CA GLN A 146 -9.70 -0.42 17.34
C GLN A 146 -11.03 0.37 17.34
N ASN A 147 -11.15 1.43 16.57
CA ASN A 147 -12.35 2.25 16.49
C ASN A 147 -13.43 1.58 15.65
N ALA A 148 -14.62 1.38 16.23
CA ALA A 148 -15.72 0.68 15.57
C ALA A 148 -16.27 1.41 14.33
N GLU A 149 -16.29 2.75 14.34
CA GLU A 149 -16.77 3.54 13.20
C GLU A 149 -15.76 3.49 12.04
N LEU A 150 -14.45 3.53 12.32
CA LEU A 150 -13.41 3.34 11.31
C LEU A 150 -13.50 1.95 10.70
N LYS A 151 -13.68 0.93 11.54
CA LYS A 151 -13.87 -0.44 11.07
C LYS A 151 -15.09 -0.58 10.18
N ALA A 152 -16.22 0.01 10.59
CA ALA A 152 -17.45 0.01 9.82
C ALA A 152 -17.30 0.70 8.46
N LEU A 153 -16.58 1.84 8.40
CA LEU A 153 -16.28 2.52 7.14
C LEU A 153 -15.47 1.62 6.21
N VAL A 154 -14.36 1.04 6.70
CA VAL A 154 -13.49 0.18 5.88
C VAL A 154 -14.26 -1.03 5.35
N VAL A 155 -15.07 -1.70 6.18
CA VAL A 155 -15.94 -2.82 5.77
C VAL A 155 -16.96 -2.38 4.70
N LYS A 156 -17.55 -1.20 4.87
CA LYS A 156 -18.55 -0.65 3.92
C LYS A 156 -17.97 -0.43 2.53
N VAL A 157 -16.73 0.07 2.43
CA VAL A 157 -16.13 0.43 1.14
C VAL A 157 -15.36 -0.72 0.47
N ALA A 158 -14.96 -1.75 1.21
CA ALA A 158 -14.17 -2.87 0.70
C ALA A 158 -14.75 -3.55 -0.56
N PRO A 159 -16.09 -3.74 -0.71
CA PRO A 159 -16.66 -4.30 -1.93
C PRO A 159 -16.38 -3.50 -3.20
N ALA A 160 -16.21 -2.17 -3.11
CA ALA A 160 -15.88 -1.33 -4.26
C ALA A 160 -14.48 -1.66 -4.79
N PHE A 161 -13.51 -1.91 -3.92
CA PHE A 161 -12.15 -2.30 -4.33
C PHE A 161 -12.15 -3.63 -5.09
N GLN A 162 -12.98 -4.59 -4.68
CA GLN A 162 -13.15 -5.84 -5.42
C GLN A 162 -13.80 -5.61 -6.80
N ALA A 163 -14.77 -4.71 -6.90
CA ALA A 163 -15.40 -4.35 -8.17
C ALA A 163 -14.40 -3.67 -9.12
N HIS A 164 -13.57 -2.77 -8.60
CA HIS A 164 -12.50 -2.11 -9.38
C HIS A 164 -11.46 -3.13 -9.88
N LEU A 165 -11.04 -4.08 -9.04
CA LEU A 165 -10.14 -5.16 -9.45
C LEU A 165 -10.72 -5.96 -10.63
N ILE A 166 -11.99 -6.38 -10.53
CA ILE A 166 -12.66 -7.14 -11.59
C ILE A 166 -12.76 -6.30 -12.87
N ALA A 167 -13.10 -5.02 -12.76
CA ALA A 167 -13.17 -4.12 -13.90
C ALA A 167 -11.81 -3.95 -14.59
N ALA A 168 -10.73 -3.75 -13.82
CA ALA A 168 -9.37 -3.65 -14.33
C ALA A 168 -8.95 -4.94 -15.08
N GLN A 169 -9.21 -6.11 -14.48
CA GLN A 169 -8.92 -7.42 -15.09
C GLN A 169 -9.67 -7.60 -16.41
N ASN A 170 -10.97 -7.27 -16.42
CA ASN A 170 -11.79 -7.39 -17.61
C ASN A 170 -11.30 -6.49 -18.74
N GLN A 171 -10.85 -5.27 -18.44
CA GLN A 171 -10.28 -4.37 -19.46
C GLN A 171 -8.92 -4.84 -19.92
N LEU A 172 -8.04 -5.28 -19.01
CA LEU A 172 -6.72 -5.81 -19.35
C LEU A 172 -6.83 -7.02 -20.31
N ASN A 173 -7.81 -7.91 -20.08
CA ASN A 173 -8.04 -9.08 -20.92
C ASN A 173 -8.57 -8.74 -22.32
N LYS A 174 -9.11 -7.53 -22.54
CA LYS A 174 -9.52 -7.07 -23.88
C LYS A 174 -8.36 -6.49 -24.70
N LEU A 175 -7.24 -6.14 -24.07
CA LEU A 175 -6.09 -5.61 -24.79
C LEU A 175 -5.42 -6.73 -25.61
N PRO A 176 -4.93 -6.42 -26.82
CA PRO A 176 -4.12 -7.37 -27.60
C PRO A 176 -2.98 -7.93 -26.75
N ALA A 177 -2.56 -9.18 -26.99
CA ALA A 177 -1.35 -9.71 -26.37
C ALA A 177 -0.14 -8.82 -26.71
N ALA A 178 0.78 -8.67 -25.74
CA ALA A 178 2.00 -7.88 -25.92
C ALA A 178 3.00 -8.62 -26.81
#